data_e29517ff4071e95b3cd297441ed58174
#
_entry.id   e29517ff4071e95b3cd297441ed58174
#
_cell.length_a   1.000
_cell.length_b   1.000
_cell.length_c   1.000
_cell.angle_alpha   90.00
_cell.angle_beta   90.00
_cell.angle_gamma   90.00
#
_symmetry.space_group_name_H-M   'P 1'
#
loop_
_entity.id
_entity.type
_entity.pdbx_description
1 polymer ?
#
loop_
_entity_poly.entity_id
_entity_poly.type
_entity_poly.pdbx_seq_one_letter_code
_entity_poly.pdbx_strand_id
1 'polypeptide(L)'
;MIEKDMPEVSLLDMALMIEQELDELDMAKVEAELAQLSAQLEDYLAGSSSEFGGNKGQPWQGVLDCFYQQWQFTGDWQQFFDYQNTQVSQGILNRKGTPLTLGVLLVHFLRQSGLTAHGICFPGHFLVRLDIDETFHYIDPFNGASLSWQQMELKLRGAKGDLARLKQQDLKPDDIKSIIKRLLHTKKGALLRDHQFNQALRCSDILLRLAPGDPFEVRDRGFIFHELDCFNVAVDDFNYFIDKCPNDPSIGLLKLKIEQMDHSQTVMH
;
A
#
# COMPACT_ATOMS: atom_id res chain seq x y z
N MET A 1 29.10 -14.77 -13.39
CA MET A 1 28.22 -14.86 -14.57
C MET A 1 27.13 -15.87 -14.27
N ILE A 2 26.26 -15.58 -13.24
CA ILE A 2 25.01 -16.29 -12.93
C ILE A 2 24.19 -15.30 -12.05
N GLU A 3 23.66 -14.23 -12.67
CA GLU A 3 22.77 -13.26 -11.99
C GLU A 3 21.68 -12.76 -12.95
N LYS A 4 21.20 -13.62 -13.83
CA LYS A 4 20.39 -13.16 -14.97
C LYS A 4 19.09 -13.91 -15.22
N ASP A 5 18.59 -14.76 -14.33
CA ASP A 5 17.32 -15.48 -14.58
C ASP A 5 16.54 -15.84 -13.30
N MET A 6 16.46 -14.96 -12.32
CA MET A 6 15.33 -15.02 -11.40
C MET A 6 14.23 -14.11 -11.97
N PRO A 7 13.01 -14.60 -12.19
CA PRO A 7 11.91 -13.75 -12.61
C PRO A 7 11.76 -12.63 -11.57
N GLU A 8 11.75 -11.39 -12.04
CA GLU A 8 11.54 -10.22 -11.18
C GLU A 8 10.16 -10.37 -10.56
N VAL A 9 10.11 -10.57 -9.24
CA VAL A 9 8.86 -10.78 -8.50
C VAL A 9 7.97 -9.55 -8.72
N SER A 10 6.75 -9.77 -9.22
CA SER A 10 5.84 -8.67 -9.48
C SER A 10 5.39 -7.99 -8.18
N LEU A 11 4.90 -6.74 -8.30
CA LEU A 11 4.33 -6.02 -7.15
C LEU A 11 3.17 -6.78 -6.50
N LEU A 12 2.30 -7.39 -7.32
CA LEU A 12 1.17 -8.19 -6.84
C LEU A 12 1.64 -9.44 -6.10
N ASP A 13 2.58 -10.20 -6.69
CA ASP A 13 3.08 -11.42 -6.07
C ASP A 13 3.76 -11.12 -4.72
N MET A 14 4.57 -10.05 -4.66
CA MET A 14 5.20 -9.63 -3.41
C MET A 14 4.15 -9.25 -2.35
N ALA A 15 3.09 -8.56 -2.74
CA ALA A 15 2.01 -8.18 -1.81
C ALA A 15 1.28 -9.43 -1.28
N LEU A 16 0.95 -10.41 -2.15
CA LEU A 16 0.29 -11.66 -1.75
C LEU A 16 1.19 -12.55 -0.88
N MET A 17 2.49 -12.63 -1.19
CA MET A 17 3.46 -13.37 -0.33
C MET A 17 3.51 -12.79 1.09
N ILE A 18 3.49 -11.46 1.22
CA ILE A 18 3.46 -10.80 2.52
C ILE A 18 2.14 -11.04 3.25
N GLU A 19 1.02 -11.02 2.52
CA GLU A 19 -0.28 -11.33 3.12
C GLU A 19 -0.34 -12.78 3.60
N GLN A 20 0.21 -13.72 2.85
CA GLN A 20 0.30 -15.13 3.27
C GLN A 20 1.19 -15.31 4.51
N GLU A 21 2.21 -14.47 4.70
CA GLU A 21 3.02 -14.49 5.93
C GLU A 21 2.26 -13.91 7.12
N LEU A 22 1.40 -12.90 6.92
CA LEU A 22 0.67 -12.21 7.99
C LEU A 22 -0.59 -12.93 8.42
N ASP A 23 -1.31 -13.52 7.49
CA ASP A 23 -2.67 -14.03 7.65
C ASP A 23 -2.81 -15.46 7.11
N GLU A 24 -3.81 -16.18 7.60
CA GLU A 24 -4.24 -17.44 6.99
C GLU A 24 -5.01 -17.14 5.71
N LEU A 25 -4.34 -17.27 4.57
CA LEU A 25 -4.87 -16.95 3.27
C LEU A 25 -5.12 -18.21 2.43
N ASP A 26 -6.33 -18.35 1.93
CA ASP A 26 -6.63 -19.36 0.90
C ASP A 26 -6.09 -18.91 -0.46
N MET A 27 -4.80 -19.16 -0.66
CA MET A 27 -4.11 -18.78 -1.90
C MET A 27 -4.73 -19.42 -3.14
N ALA A 28 -5.21 -20.67 -3.04
CA ALA A 28 -5.83 -21.35 -4.19
C ALA A 28 -7.07 -20.61 -4.68
N LYS A 29 -7.87 -20.08 -3.75
CA LYS A 29 -9.05 -19.28 -4.09
C LYS A 29 -8.67 -17.95 -4.73
N VAL A 30 -7.63 -17.27 -4.19
CA VAL A 30 -7.15 -15.98 -4.71
C VAL A 30 -6.57 -16.15 -6.11
N GLU A 31 -5.76 -17.18 -6.33
CA GLU A 31 -5.14 -17.49 -7.62
C GLU A 31 -6.19 -17.87 -8.68
N ALA A 32 -7.19 -18.68 -8.30
CA ALA A 32 -8.28 -19.05 -9.20
C ALA A 32 -9.09 -17.83 -9.64
N GLU A 33 -9.40 -16.92 -8.72
CA GLU A 33 -10.13 -15.69 -9.02
C GLU A 33 -9.31 -14.75 -9.89
N LEU A 34 -8.01 -14.60 -9.59
CA LEU A 34 -7.09 -13.79 -10.39
C LEU A 34 -6.95 -14.33 -11.81
N ALA A 35 -6.82 -15.65 -11.97
CA ALA A 35 -6.77 -16.31 -13.27
C ALA A 35 -8.06 -16.10 -14.08
N GLN A 36 -9.22 -16.16 -13.42
CA GLN A 36 -10.51 -15.88 -14.06
C GLN A 36 -10.59 -14.44 -14.56
N LEU A 37 -10.19 -13.45 -13.74
CA LEU A 37 -10.17 -12.04 -14.14
C LEU A 37 -9.20 -11.81 -15.31
N SER A 38 -8.04 -12.44 -15.28
CA SER A 38 -7.03 -12.36 -16.36
C SER A 38 -7.59 -12.88 -17.68
N ALA A 39 -8.25 -14.05 -17.67
CA ALA A 39 -8.88 -14.59 -18.87
C ALA A 39 -10.00 -13.69 -19.41
N GLN A 40 -10.84 -13.15 -18.53
CA GLN A 40 -11.90 -12.20 -18.93
C GLN A 40 -11.33 -10.94 -19.56
N LEU A 41 -10.20 -10.41 -19.07
CA LEU A 41 -9.53 -9.24 -19.64
C LEU A 41 -9.03 -9.54 -21.06
N GLU A 42 -8.37 -10.68 -21.25
CA GLU A 42 -7.87 -11.10 -22.56
C GLU A 42 -9.01 -11.24 -23.56
N ASP A 43 -10.10 -11.89 -23.19
CA ASP A 43 -11.29 -12.04 -24.03
C ASP A 43 -11.93 -10.69 -24.39
N TYR A 44 -12.06 -9.79 -23.42
CA TYR A 44 -12.61 -8.45 -23.64
C TYR A 44 -11.77 -7.62 -24.60
N LEU A 45 -10.45 -7.61 -24.43
CA LEU A 45 -9.53 -6.87 -25.28
C LEU A 45 -9.47 -7.46 -26.69
N ALA A 46 -9.54 -8.79 -26.84
CA ALA A 46 -9.61 -9.46 -28.14
C ALA A 46 -10.93 -9.14 -28.89
N GLY A 47 -12.07 -9.18 -28.20
CA GLY A 47 -13.39 -8.85 -28.76
C GLY A 47 -13.52 -7.39 -29.17
N SER A 48 -13.00 -6.47 -28.36
CA SER A 48 -13.01 -5.03 -28.63
C SER A 48 -12.21 -4.65 -29.89
N SER A 49 -11.28 -5.49 -30.30
CA SER A 49 -10.49 -5.30 -31.53
C SER A 49 -11.27 -5.62 -32.81
N SER A 50 -12.38 -6.37 -32.73
CA SER A 50 -13.13 -6.90 -33.88
C SER A 50 -14.44 -6.16 -34.21
N GLU A 51 -15.08 -5.48 -33.27
CA GLU A 51 -16.47 -5.01 -33.47
C GLU A 51 -16.67 -3.48 -33.63
N PHE A 52 -15.68 -2.64 -33.37
CA PHE A 52 -15.85 -1.18 -33.48
C PHE A 52 -14.91 -0.53 -34.51
N GLY A 53 -15.36 -0.50 -35.75
CA GLY A 53 -14.83 0.34 -36.83
C GLY A 53 -15.14 1.84 -36.62
N GLY A 54 -14.81 2.41 -35.47
CA GLY A 54 -15.01 3.84 -35.25
C GLY A 54 -14.54 4.24 -33.84
N ASN A 55 -13.43 4.89 -33.74
CA ASN A 55 -12.73 5.32 -32.57
C ASN A 55 -12.12 4.14 -31.78
N LYS A 56 -10.90 3.74 -32.15
CA LYS A 56 -10.07 2.84 -31.32
C LYS A 56 -9.80 3.57 -30.00
N GLY A 57 -10.64 3.31 -28.99
CA GLY A 57 -10.34 3.71 -27.62
C GLY A 57 -8.93 3.24 -27.27
N GLN A 58 -8.18 4.05 -26.55
CA GLN A 58 -6.83 3.65 -26.17
C GLN A 58 -6.90 2.33 -25.36
N PRO A 59 -5.99 1.35 -25.55
CA PRO A 59 -6.05 0.03 -24.91
C PRO A 59 -6.22 0.09 -23.38
N TRP A 60 -5.66 1.12 -22.73
CA TRP A 60 -5.80 1.31 -21.29
C TRP A 60 -7.23 1.63 -20.84
N GLN A 61 -8.04 2.26 -21.69
CA GLN A 61 -9.46 2.50 -21.39
C GLN A 61 -10.23 1.19 -21.28
N GLY A 62 -9.93 0.22 -22.16
CA GLY A 62 -10.52 -1.11 -22.07
C GLY A 62 -10.19 -1.82 -20.76
N VAL A 63 -8.97 -1.67 -20.24
CA VAL A 63 -8.62 -2.19 -18.92
C VAL A 63 -9.41 -1.51 -17.81
N LEU A 64 -9.58 -0.17 -17.87
CA LEU A 64 -10.39 0.55 -16.88
C LEU A 64 -11.86 0.16 -16.95
N ASP A 65 -12.41 -0.04 -18.16
CA ASP A 65 -13.80 -0.48 -18.34
C ASP A 65 -14.01 -1.87 -17.73
N CYS A 66 -13.07 -2.83 -17.96
CA CYS A 66 -13.11 -4.12 -17.28
C CYS A 66 -13.06 -3.95 -15.77
N PHE A 67 -12.10 -3.19 -15.27
CA PHE A 67 -11.84 -3.06 -13.83
C PHE A 67 -13.03 -2.41 -13.09
N TYR A 68 -13.53 -1.28 -13.59
CA TYR A 68 -14.55 -0.51 -12.87
C TYR A 68 -15.99 -0.81 -13.31
N GLN A 69 -16.24 -1.17 -14.56
CA GLN A 69 -17.59 -1.38 -15.08
C GLN A 69 -17.98 -2.86 -15.11
N GLN A 70 -17.11 -3.76 -15.60
CA GLN A 70 -17.42 -5.17 -15.69
C GLN A 70 -17.25 -5.88 -14.34
N TRP A 71 -16.09 -5.72 -13.71
CA TRP A 71 -15.76 -6.36 -12.43
C TRP A 71 -16.21 -5.57 -11.21
N GLN A 72 -16.59 -4.30 -11.40
CA GLN A 72 -17.11 -3.41 -10.37
C GLN A 72 -16.14 -3.18 -9.18
N PHE A 73 -14.84 -3.14 -9.46
CA PHE A 73 -13.90 -2.70 -8.44
C PHE A 73 -14.22 -1.26 -8.01
N THR A 74 -14.27 -1.03 -6.73
CA THR A 74 -14.60 0.29 -6.17
C THR A 74 -13.90 0.53 -4.85
N GLY A 75 -13.59 1.79 -4.58
CA GLY A 75 -13.13 2.20 -3.25
C GLY A 75 -14.23 2.08 -2.20
N ASP A 76 -13.87 1.59 -1.02
CA ASP A 76 -14.80 1.48 0.09
C ASP A 76 -14.73 2.74 0.97
N TRP A 77 -15.69 3.65 0.81
CA TRP A 77 -15.79 4.87 1.61
C TRP A 77 -16.33 4.61 3.02
N GLN A 78 -17.16 3.59 3.18
CA GLN A 78 -17.85 3.32 4.43
C GLN A 78 -16.92 2.65 5.45
N GLN A 79 -16.08 1.74 4.96
CA GLN A 79 -15.13 0.98 5.76
C GLN A 79 -13.68 1.28 5.33
N PHE A 80 -13.39 2.53 4.97
CA PHE A 80 -12.10 2.94 4.40
C PHE A 80 -10.90 2.46 5.22
N PHE A 81 -11.06 2.41 6.53
CA PHE A 81 -10.00 2.06 7.45
C PHE A 81 -10.05 0.60 7.93
N ASP A 82 -10.97 -0.20 7.45
CA ASP A 82 -11.05 -1.62 7.80
C ASP A 82 -9.79 -2.35 7.34
N TYR A 83 -9.30 -3.26 8.17
CA TYR A 83 -8.12 -4.07 7.84
C TYR A 83 -8.30 -4.86 6.55
N GLN A 84 -9.49 -5.42 6.30
CA GLN A 84 -9.79 -6.18 5.08
C GLN A 84 -9.58 -5.34 3.81
N ASN A 85 -9.89 -4.05 3.84
CA ASN A 85 -9.68 -3.15 2.71
C ASN A 85 -8.20 -2.86 2.42
N THR A 86 -7.31 -3.16 3.35
CA THR A 86 -5.85 -3.05 3.16
C THR A 86 -5.24 -4.31 2.54
N GLN A 87 -6.00 -5.39 2.41
CA GLN A 87 -5.55 -6.68 1.88
C GLN A 87 -5.81 -6.76 0.39
N VAL A 88 -4.75 -7.04 -0.40
CA VAL A 88 -4.86 -7.18 -1.86
C VAL A 88 -5.66 -8.41 -2.23
N SER A 89 -5.49 -9.51 -1.48
CA SER A 89 -6.28 -10.74 -1.60
C SER A 89 -7.77 -10.51 -1.42
N GLN A 90 -8.17 -9.73 -0.39
CA GLN A 90 -9.58 -9.36 -0.20
C GLN A 90 -10.07 -8.41 -1.30
N GLY A 91 -9.20 -7.52 -1.79
CA GLY A 91 -9.49 -6.70 -2.96
C GLY A 91 -9.84 -7.54 -4.18
N ILE A 92 -9.10 -8.62 -4.45
CA ILE A 92 -9.39 -9.58 -5.54
C ILE A 92 -10.75 -10.24 -5.33
N LEU A 93 -11.04 -10.73 -4.12
CA LEU A 93 -12.24 -11.51 -3.83
C LEU A 93 -13.51 -10.66 -3.73
N ASN A 94 -13.42 -9.48 -3.12
CA ASN A 94 -14.57 -8.64 -2.77
C ASN A 94 -14.76 -7.43 -3.68
N ARG A 95 -13.84 -7.16 -4.62
CA ARG A 95 -13.85 -6.01 -5.53
C ARG A 95 -13.82 -4.65 -4.82
N LYS A 96 -13.38 -4.61 -3.57
CA LYS A 96 -13.30 -3.40 -2.74
C LYS A 96 -11.93 -3.25 -2.12
N GLY A 97 -11.53 -2.00 -1.84
CA GLY A 97 -10.27 -1.76 -1.17
C GLY A 97 -9.93 -0.29 -1.01
N THR A 98 -8.76 -0.05 -0.42
CA THR A 98 -8.13 1.27 -0.34
C THR A 98 -7.59 1.70 -1.72
N PRO A 99 -7.27 2.99 -1.93
CA PRO A 99 -6.59 3.42 -3.15
C PRO A 99 -5.30 2.64 -3.44
N LEU A 100 -4.57 2.27 -2.38
CA LEU A 100 -3.33 1.51 -2.50
C LEU A 100 -3.58 0.07 -2.93
N THR A 101 -4.52 -0.62 -2.30
CA THR A 101 -4.93 -1.99 -2.64
C THR A 101 -5.41 -2.09 -4.08
N LEU A 102 -6.34 -1.21 -4.47
CA LEU A 102 -6.87 -1.15 -5.83
C LEU A 102 -5.80 -0.72 -6.84
N GLY A 103 -4.88 0.17 -6.44
CA GLY A 103 -3.77 0.60 -7.27
C GLY A 103 -2.79 -0.52 -7.61
N VAL A 104 -2.47 -1.40 -6.65
CA VAL A 104 -1.64 -2.59 -6.89
C VAL A 104 -2.30 -3.51 -7.92
N LEU A 105 -3.60 -3.76 -7.78
CA LEU A 105 -4.38 -4.58 -8.72
C LEU A 105 -4.47 -3.93 -10.11
N LEU A 106 -4.76 -2.65 -10.17
CA LEU A 106 -4.85 -1.92 -11.43
C LEU A 106 -3.51 -1.92 -12.18
N VAL A 107 -2.38 -1.68 -11.49
CA VAL A 107 -1.04 -1.78 -12.08
C VAL A 107 -0.79 -3.18 -12.65
N HIS A 108 -1.22 -4.24 -11.94
CA HIS A 108 -1.08 -5.61 -12.42
C HIS A 108 -1.82 -5.83 -13.75
N PHE A 109 -3.11 -5.52 -13.84
CA PHE A 109 -3.90 -5.74 -15.05
C PHE A 109 -3.46 -4.84 -16.22
N LEU A 110 -3.05 -3.60 -15.95
CA LEU A 110 -2.49 -2.73 -16.98
C LEU A 110 -1.18 -3.32 -17.55
N ARG A 111 -0.29 -3.81 -16.71
CA ARG A 111 0.97 -4.45 -17.14
C ARG A 111 0.71 -5.77 -17.88
N GLN A 112 -0.24 -6.58 -17.43
CA GLN A 112 -0.66 -7.81 -18.12
C GLN A 112 -1.13 -7.51 -19.56
N SER A 113 -1.77 -6.36 -19.77
CA SER A 113 -2.21 -5.90 -21.10
C SER A 113 -1.10 -5.26 -21.95
N GLY A 114 0.17 -5.39 -21.54
CA GLY A 114 1.34 -4.86 -22.24
C GLY A 114 1.57 -3.36 -22.06
N LEU A 115 0.87 -2.70 -21.13
CA LEU A 115 1.00 -1.27 -20.86
C LEU A 115 2.08 -0.98 -19.82
N THR A 116 2.76 0.15 -19.97
CA THR A 116 3.73 0.61 -18.96
C THR A 116 3.00 1.37 -17.87
N ALA A 117 2.80 0.71 -16.72
CA ALA A 117 2.08 1.26 -15.58
C ALA A 117 2.93 1.24 -14.30
N HIS A 118 2.79 2.27 -13.49
CA HIS A 118 3.57 2.45 -12.26
C HIS A 118 2.68 2.94 -11.11
N GLY A 119 3.01 2.49 -9.91
CA GLY A 119 2.43 3.02 -8.67
C GLY A 119 3.17 4.23 -8.15
N ILE A 120 2.45 5.18 -7.57
CA ILE A 120 3.00 6.36 -6.89
C ILE A 120 2.41 6.45 -5.49
N CYS A 121 3.28 6.39 -4.48
CA CYS A 121 2.94 6.61 -3.07
C CYS A 121 2.68 8.11 -2.80
N PHE A 122 1.61 8.62 -3.40
CA PHE A 122 1.23 10.02 -3.28
C PHE A 122 0.85 10.38 -1.84
N PRO A 123 1.18 11.59 -1.34
CA PRO A 123 0.82 12.01 0.02
C PRO A 123 -0.70 11.92 0.27
N GLY A 124 -1.08 11.16 1.30
CA GLY A 124 -2.48 10.91 1.66
C GLY A 124 -3.28 10.07 0.67
N HIS A 125 -2.66 9.61 -0.44
CA HIS A 125 -3.33 8.84 -1.49
C HIS A 125 -2.37 7.88 -2.20
N PHE A 126 -2.87 7.14 -3.19
CA PHE A 126 -2.06 6.36 -4.13
C PHE A 126 -2.53 6.69 -5.54
N LEU A 127 -1.60 6.81 -6.48
CA LEU A 127 -1.92 7.08 -7.89
C LEU A 127 -1.31 6.00 -8.76
N VAL A 128 -1.95 5.75 -9.90
CA VAL A 128 -1.39 4.93 -10.97
C VAL A 128 -0.99 5.84 -12.13
N ARG A 129 0.29 5.78 -12.54
CA ARG A 129 0.80 6.46 -13.72
C ARG A 129 0.89 5.48 -14.89
N LEU A 130 0.37 5.90 -16.02
CA LEU A 130 0.52 5.24 -17.32
C LEU A 130 1.44 6.05 -18.22
N ASP A 131 2.40 5.39 -18.83
CA ASP A 131 3.32 5.99 -19.79
C ASP A 131 2.88 5.58 -21.20
N ILE A 132 2.33 6.53 -21.97
CA ILE A 132 1.76 6.30 -23.30
C ILE A 132 2.29 7.37 -24.24
N ASP A 133 2.93 6.98 -25.34
CA ASP A 133 3.40 7.89 -26.40
C ASP A 133 4.10 9.15 -25.85
N GLU A 134 5.08 8.96 -24.97
CA GLU A 134 5.83 10.02 -24.29
C GLU A 134 4.99 10.95 -23.39
N THR A 135 3.73 10.62 -23.15
CA THR A 135 2.85 11.33 -22.23
C THR A 135 2.54 10.52 -20.98
N PHE A 136 2.27 11.23 -19.87
CA PHE A 136 1.93 10.60 -18.59
C PHE A 136 0.46 10.83 -18.28
N HIS A 137 -0.26 9.74 -18.03
CA HIS A 137 -1.64 9.78 -17.55
C HIS A 137 -1.67 9.34 -16.10
N TYR A 138 -2.39 10.06 -15.27
CA TYR A 138 -2.52 9.76 -13.84
C TYR A 138 -3.95 9.35 -13.52
N ILE A 139 -4.10 8.20 -12.88
CA ILE A 139 -5.39 7.59 -12.56
C ILE A 139 -5.53 7.49 -11.05
N ASP A 140 -6.67 7.88 -10.54
CA ASP A 140 -7.09 7.59 -9.18
C ASP A 140 -7.64 6.16 -9.10
N PRO A 141 -6.94 5.21 -8.49
CA PRO A 141 -7.39 3.82 -8.46
C PRO A 141 -8.63 3.59 -7.60
N PHE A 142 -9.05 4.58 -6.82
CA PHE A 142 -10.22 4.48 -5.98
C PHE A 142 -11.54 4.50 -6.78
N ASN A 143 -11.55 5.17 -7.94
CA ASN A 143 -12.72 5.34 -8.78
C ASN A 143 -12.46 5.35 -10.30
N GLY A 144 -11.22 5.14 -10.73
CA GLY A 144 -10.83 5.14 -12.13
C GLY A 144 -10.74 6.51 -12.80
N ALA A 145 -10.86 7.60 -12.04
CA ALA A 145 -10.82 8.94 -12.61
C ALA A 145 -9.41 9.29 -13.12
N SER A 146 -9.34 9.82 -14.35
CA SER A 146 -8.13 10.48 -14.85
C SER A 146 -7.95 11.82 -14.14
N LEU A 147 -6.74 12.07 -13.63
CA LEU A 147 -6.44 13.24 -12.83
C LEU A 147 -5.63 14.28 -13.59
N SER A 148 -6.12 15.51 -13.61
CA SER A 148 -5.35 16.67 -14.05
C SER A 148 -4.34 17.12 -12.98
N TRP A 149 -3.36 17.94 -13.39
CA TRP A 149 -2.41 18.56 -12.46
C TRP A 149 -3.10 19.29 -11.30
N GLN A 150 -4.14 20.04 -11.59
CA GLN A 150 -4.89 20.80 -10.60
C GLN A 150 -5.59 19.88 -9.56
N GLN A 151 -6.16 18.78 -10.00
CA GLN A 151 -6.80 17.80 -9.11
C GLN A 151 -5.79 17.10 -8.22
N MET A 152 -4.61 16.74 -8.77
CA MET A 152 -3.52 16.17 -7.96
C MET A 152 -2.97 17.19 -6.95
N GLU A 153 -2.81 18.47 -7.34
CA GLU A 153 -2.41 19.53 -6.40
C GLU A 153 -3.44 19.73 -5.29
N LEU A 154 -4.73 19.66 -5.60
CA LEU A 154 -5.79 19.75 -4.59
C LEU A 154 -5.71 18.58 -3.58
N LYS A 155 -5.49 17.35 -4.05
CA LYS A 155 -5.25 16.18 -3.18
C LYS A 155 -4.01 16.38 -2.30
N LEU A 156 -2.92 16.92 -2.86
CA LEU A 156 -1.70 17.21 -2.11
C LEU A 156 -1.95 18.23 -0.99
N ARG A 157 -2.71 19.29 -1.28
CA ARG A 157 -3.07 20.29 -0.28
C ARG A 157 -3.93 19.71 0.83
N GLY A 158 -4.86 18.82 0.49
CA GLY A 158 -5.65 18.11 1.49
C GLY A 158 -4.80 17.29 2.47
N ALA A 159 -3.66 16.75 2.01
CA ALA A 159 -2.76 15.95 2.83
C ALA A 159 -1.67 16.76 3.55
N LYS A 160 -1.14 17.82 2.93
CA LYS A 160 0.04 18.58 3.42
C LYS A 160 -0.27 20.04 3.81
N GLY A 161 -1.52 20.46 3.68
CA GLY A 161 -1.96 21.84 3.96
C GLY A 161 -1.96 22.74 2.72
N ASP A 162 -2.67 23.87 2.81
CA ASP A 162 -3.01 24.75 1.69
C ASP A 162 -1.81 25.37 0.96
N LEU A 163 -0.67 25.48 1.62
CA LEU A 163 0.55 26.03 1.04
C LEU A 163 1.35 25.02 0.20
N ALA A 164 0.97 23.73 0.23
CA ALA A 164 1.64 22.71 -0.58
C ALA A 164 1.49 23.00 -2.07
N ARG A 165 2.55 22.76 -2.83
CA ARG A 165 2.59 22.91 -4.28
C ARG A 165 3.10 21.61 -4.90
N LEU A 166 2.39 21.13 -5.89
CA LEU A 166 2.75 19.91 -6.61
C LEU A 166 4.01 20.16 -7.46
N LYS A 167 4.93 19.22 -7.42
CA LYS A 167 6.16 19.23 -8.22
C LYS A 167 6.28 17.94 -9.02
N GLN A 168 7.00 17.97 -10.13
CA GLN A 168 7.24 16.79 -10.96
C GLN A 168 7.87 15.63 -10.17
N GLN A 169 8.68 15.90 -9.18
CA GLN A 169 9.29 14.89 -8.32
C GLN A 169 8.28 14.14 -7.45
N ASP A 170 7.12 14.74 -7.14
CA ASP A 170 6.06 14.12 -6.34
C ASP A 170 5.26 13.09 -7.16
N LEU A 171 5.48 13.05 -8.47
CA LEU A 171 4.82 12.17 -9.44
C LEU A 171 5.76 11.13 -10.05
N LYS A 172 6.94 10.94 -9.45
CA LYS A 172 7.85 9.87 -9.86
C LYS A 172 7.32 8.52 -9.41
N PRO A 173 7.45 7.48 -10.26
CA PRO A 173 7.15 6.10 -9.84
C PRO A 173 7.95 5.69 -8.61
N ASP A 174 7.27 5.00 -7.71
CA ASP A 174 7.93 4.32 -6.61
C ASP A 174 8.36 2.90 -7.00
N ASP A 175 9.42 2.42 -6.36
CA ASP A 175 9.86 1.04 -6.49
C ASP A 175 8.94 0.09 -5.70
N ILE A 176 9.02 -1.20 -6.02
CA ILE A 176 8.21 -2.24 -5.36
C ILE A 176 8.39 -2.20 -3.85
N LYS A 177 9.62 -2.04 -3.37
CA LYS A 177 9.93 -2.02 -1.93
C LYS A 177 9.24 -0.85 -1.22
N SER A 178 9.22 0.33 -1.82
CA SER A 178 8.54 1.52 -1.28
C SER A 178 7.02 1.33 -1.21
N ILE A 179 6.42 0.74 -2.26
CA ILE A 179 4.98 0.45 -2.29
C ILE A 179 4.63 -0.61 -1.24
N ILE A 180 5.43 -1.66 -1.11
CA ILE A 180 5.24 -2.71 -0.10
C ILE A 180 5.37 -2.15 1.32
N LYS A 181 6.35 -1.30 1.59
CA LYS A 181 6.45 -0.61 2.89
C LYS A 181 5.19 0.20 3.18
N ARG A 182 4.66 0.90 2.18
CA ARG A 182 3.41 1.67 2.31
C ARG A 182 2.21 0.77 2.60
N LEU A 183 2.10 -0.41 1.95
CA LEU A 183 1.07 -1.42 2.25
C LEU A 183 1.15 -1.88 3.71
N LEU A 184 2.35 -2.25 4.17
CA LEU A 184 2.57 -2.71 5.54
C LEU A 184 2.23 -1.63 6.57
N HIS A 185 2.63 -0.37 6.34
CA HIS A 185 2.25 0.75 7.24
C HIS A 185 0.73 0.96 7.27
N THR A 186 0.05 0.83 6.13
CA THR A 186 -1.41 0.95 6.06
C THR A 186 -2.10 -0.18 6.84
N LYS A 187 -1.63 -1.43 6.65
CA LYS A 187 -2.10 -2.60 7.40
C LYS A 187 -1.85 -2.44 8.89
N LYS A 188 -0.62 -2.11 9.27
CA LYS A 188 -0.25 -1.87 10.68
C LYS A 188 -1.14 -0.82 11.33
N GLY A 189 -1.41 0.29 10.63
CA GLY A 189 -2.28 1.35 11.12
C GLY A 189 -3.74 0.90 11.34
N ALA A 190 -4.28 0.05 10.46
CA ALA A 190 -5.60 -0.54 10.63
C ALA A 190 -5.64 -1.49 11.86
N LEU A 191 -4.66 -2.39 11.96
CA LEU A 191 -4.54 -3.35 13.06
C LEU A 191 -4.39 -2.66 14.43
N LEU A 192 -3.59 -1.59 14.49
CA LEU A 192 -3.43 -0.80 15.73
C LEU A 192 -4.74 -0.14 16.17
N ARG A 193 -5.53 0.38 15.23
CA ARG A 193 -6.83 0.95 15.54
C ARG A 193 -7.81 -0.10 16.09
N ASP A 194 -7.74 -1.31 15.54
CA ASP A 194 -8.60 -2.42 15.94
C ASP A 194 -8.03 -3.21 17.12
N HIS A 195 -7.00 -2.67 17.80
CA HIS A 195 -6.30 -3.28 18.95
C HIS A 195 -5.72 -4.69 18.66
N GLN A 196 -5.41 -4.97 17.41
CA GLN A 196 -4.80 -6.23 16.97
C GLN A 196 -3.26 -6.16 17.06
N PHE A 197 -2.75 -5.95 18.29
CA PHE A 197 -1.33 -5.63 18.52
C PHE A 197 -0.37 -6.72 18.08
N ASN A 198 -0.71 -8.00 18.25
CA ASN A 198 0.13 -9.11 17.81
C ASN A 198 0.33 -9.14 16.29
N GLN A 199 -0.73 -8.88 15.53
CA GLN A 199 -0.64 -8.81 14.07
C GLN A 199 0.08 -7.52 13.63
N ALA A 200 -0.14 -6.40 14.32
CA ALA A 200 0.60 -5.16 14.09
C ALA A 200 2.11 -5.35 14.31
N LEU A 201 2.50 -6.12 15.33
CA LEU A 201 3.90 -6.46 15.59
C LEU A 201 4.52 -7.25 14.44
N ARG A 202 3.81 -8.23 13.87
CA ARG A 202 4.26 -8.97 12.68
C ARG A 202 4.49 -8.04 11.48
N CYS A 203 3.63 -7.03 11.28
CA CYS A 203 3.87 -6.01 10.25
C CYS A 203 5.16 -5.21 10.51
N SER A 204 5.43 -4.81 11.77
CA SER A 204 6.66 -4.13 12.16
C SER A 204 7.89 -4.99 11.93
N ASP A 205 7.83 -6.29 12.24
CA ASP A 205 8.95 -7.21 12.00
C ASP A 205 9.29 -7.33 10.52
N ILE A 206 8.29 -7.39 9.65
CA ILE A 206 8.51 -7.40 8.19
C ILE A 206 9.11 -6.06 7.73
N LEU A 207 8.59 -4.92 8.23
CA LEU A 207 9.12 -3.60 7.91
C LEU A 207 10.60 -3.47 8.31
N LEU A 208 10.98 -3.98 9.48
CA LEU A 208 12.36 -3.99 9.96
C LEU A 208 13.26 -4.97 9.16
N ARG A 209 12.72 -6.07 8.62
CA ARG A 209 13.47 -6.91 7.66
C ARG A 209 13.72 -6.17 6.34
N LEU A 210 12.75 -5.38 5.88
CA LEU A 210 12.89 -4.56 4.66
C LEU A 210 13.80 -3.34 4.87
N ALA A 211 13.84 -2.77 6.06
CA ALA A 211 14.67 -1.62 6.43
C ALA A 211 15.30 -1.84 7.82
N PRO A 212 16.38 -2.63 7.92
CA PRO A 212 17.01 -2.94 9.19
C PRO A 212 17.48 -1.67 9.92
N GLY A 213 17.10 -1.54 11.19
CA GLY A 213 17.50 -0.43 12.02
C GLY A 213 16.83 0.90 11.72
N ASP A 214 15.71 0.93 10.97
CA ASP A 214 14.91 2.15 10.80
C ASP A 214 14.42 2.64 12.18
N PRO A 215 14.92 3.79 12.68
CA PRO A 215 14.63 4.21 14.04
C PRO A 215 13.16 4.55 14.26
N PHE A 216 12.46 5.02 13.22
CA PHE A 216 11.04 5.32 13.33
C PHE A 216 10.21 4.05 13.46
N GLU A 217 10.58 2.99 12.72
CA GLU A 217 9.90 1.70 12.83
C GLU A 217 10.19 1.01 14.16
N VAL A 218 11.44 1.10 14.67
CA VAL A 218 11.78 0.61 16.00
C VAL A 218 10.95 1.33 17.07
N ARG A 219 10.85 2.67 17.01
CA ARG A 219 9.98 3.44 17.90
C ARG A 219 8.52 2.97 17.85
N ASP A 220 7.98 2.80 16.66
CA ASP A 220 6.59 2.35 16.48
C ASP A 220 6.39 0.95 17.05
N ARG A 221 7.37 0.05 16.90
CA ARG A 221 7.36 -1.27 17.52
C ARG A 221 7.40 -1.18 19.04
N GLY A 222 8.16 -0.24 19.59
CA GLY A 222 8.17 0.05 21.04
C GLY A 222 6.79 0.43 21.57
N PHE A 223 6.01 1.22 20.81
CA PHE A 223 4.61 1.48 21.18
C PHE A 223 3.75 0.21 21.17
N ILE A 224 3.95 -0.68 20.20
CA ILE A 224 3.21 -1.96 20.14
C ILE A 224 3.57 -2.84 21.33
N PHE A 225 4.85 -2.96 21.68
CA PHE A 225 5.29 -3.71 22.86
C PHE A 225 4.74 -3.14 24.17
N HIS A 226 4.61 -1.80 24.24
CA HIS A 226 3.96 -1.17 25.39
C HIS A 226 2.48 -1.60 25.52
N GLU A 227 1.73 -1.65 24.42
CA GLU A 227 0.32 -2.10 24.42
C GLU A 227 0.18 -3.61 24.69
N LEU A 228 1.26 -4.37 24.53
CA LEU A 228 1.35 -5.80 24.86
C LEU A 228 1.93 -6.05 26.27
N ASP A 229 2.06 -5.02 27.10
CA ASP A 229 2.67 -5.08 28.45
C ASP A 229 4.12 -5.60 28.46
N CYS A 230 4.82 -5.57 27.32
CA CYS A 230 6.21 -5.96 27.19
C CYS A 230 7.14 -4.75 27.44
N PHE A 231 7.06 -4.17 28.65
CA PHE A 231 7.67 -2.87 28.98
C PHE A 231 9.19 -2.83 28.80
N ASN A 232 9.91 -3.87 29.16
CA ASN A 232 11.38 -3.89 29.01
C ASN A 232 11.80 -3.72 27.54
N VAL A 233 11.15 -4.46 26.64
CA VAL A 233 11.45 -4.38 25.19
C VAL A 233 11.01 -3.03 24.63
N ALA A 234 9.87 -2.50 25.09
CA ALA A 234 9.41 -1.18 24.71
C ALA A 234 10.41 -0.07 25.09
N VAL A 235 10.98 -0.14 26.29
CA VAL A 235 12.02 0.80 26.79
C VAL A 235 13.28 0.70 25.92
N ASP A 236 13.72 -0.51 25.58
CA ASP A 236 14.89 -0.71 24.71
C ASP A 236 14.67 -0.07 23.32
N ASP A 237 13.51 -0.28 22.72
CA ASP A 237 13.15 0.28 21.42
C ASP A 237 13.06 1.83 21.48
N PHE A 238 12.48 2.39 22.52
CA PHE A 238 12.43 3.84 22.72
C PHE A 238 13.80 4.47 22.93
N ASN A 239 14.66 3.83 23.72
CA ASN A 239 16.04 4.29 23.93
C ASN A 239 16.84 4.23 22.63
N TYR A 240 16.68 3.17 21.84
CA TYR A 240 17.28 3.09 20.51
C TYR A 240 16.87 4.28 19.61
N PHE A 241 15.58 4.62 19.58
CA PHE A 241 15.10 5.78 18.80
C PHE A 241 15.69 7.10 19.32
N ILE A 242 15.71 7.30 20.65
CA ILE A 242 16.26 8.51 21.27
C ILE A 242 17.74 8.69 20.90
N ASP A 243 18.52 7.61 20.92
CA ASP A 243 19.93 7.64 20.57
C ASP A 243 20.16 7.94 19.06
N LYS A 244 19.32 7.40 18.19
CA LYS A 244 19.44 7.60 16.73
C LYS A 244 18.88 8.94 16.24
N CYS A 245 17.88 9.49 16.92
CA CYS A 245 17.16 10.68 16.51
C CYS A 245 17.15 11.76 17.62
N PRO A 246 18.32 12.23 18.16
CA PRO A 246 18.40 13.05 19.37
C PRO A 246 17.71 14.42 19.29
N ASN A 247 17.29 14.85 18.09
CA ASN A 247 16.62 16.14 17.88
C ASN A 247 15.14 15.98 17.51
N ASP A 248 14.58 14.76 17.61
CA ASP A 248 13.17 14.55 17.28
C ASP A 248 12.26 15.17 18.35
N PRO A 249 11.20 15.91 17.95
CA PRO A 249 10.28 16.55 18.88
C PRO A 249 9.59 15.61 19.86
N SER A 250 9.45 14.33 19.53
CA SER A 250 8.76 13.33 20.36
C SER A 250 9.58 12.81 21.54
N ILE A 251 10.89 13.12 21.61
CA ILE A 251 11.79 12.60 22.65
C ILE A 251 11.33 12.92 24.06
N GLY A 252 10.87 14.17 24.30
CA GLY A 252 10.37 14.55 25.62
C GLY A 252 9.23 13.67 26.09
N LEU A 253 8.31 13.35 25.18
CA LEU A 253 7.17 12.48 25.46
C LEU A 253 7.61 11.01 25.70
N LEU A 254 8.56 10.52 24.90
CA LEU A 254 9.08 9.15 25.07
C LEU A 254 9.79 8.97 26.40
N LYS A 255 10.58 9.93 26.86
CA LYS A 255 11.23 9.88 28.18
C LYS A 255 10.22 9.82 29.32
N LEU A 256 9.16 10.64 29.27
CA LEU A 256 8.08 10.59 30.23
C LEU A 256 7.38 9.22 30.24
N LYS A 257 7.19 8.64 29.05
CA LYS A 257 6.57 7.31 28.93
C LYS A 257 7.46 6.20 29.53
N ILE A 258 8.76 6.27 29.31
CA ILE A 258 9.74 5.35 29.94
C ILE A 258 9.68 5.45 31.47
N GLU A 259 9.72 6.66 32.04
CA GLU A 259 9.62 6.87 33.50
C GLU A 259 8.32 6.29 34.08
N GLN A 260 7.18 6.43 33.38
CA GLN A 260 5.90 5.85 33.82
C GLN A 260 5.93 4.32 33.85
N MET A 261 6.59 3.67 32.85
CA MET A 261 6.72 2.22 32.81
C MET A 261 7.61 1.68 33.95
N ASP A 262 8.72 2.35 34.26
CA ASP A 262 9.61 1.98 35.37
C ASP A 262 8.89 2.05 36.71
N HIS A 263 8.07 3.08 36.92
CA HIS A 263 7.26 3.20 38.14
C HIS A 263 6.20 2.11 38.28
N SER A 264 5.58 1.71 37.16
CA SER A 264 4.55 0.65 37.17
C SER A 264 5.12 -0.71 37.55
N GLN A 265 6.36 -1.02 37.13
CA GLN A 265 7.05 -2.26 37.52
C GLN A 265 7.46 -2.27 38.97
N THR A 266 7.81 -1.13 39.56
CA THR A 266 8.22 -1.03 40.97
C THR A 266 7.06 -1.24 41.94
N VAL A 267 5.82 -0.97 41.54
CA VAL A 267 4.62 -1.11 42.37
C VAL A 267 4.05 -2.54 42.37
N MET A 268 4.44 -3.40 41.43
CA MET A 268 3.97 -4.79 41.33
C MET A 268 4.86 -5.79 42.07
N HIS A 269 5.93 -5.35 42.75
CA HIS A 269 6.80 -6.15 43.63
C HIS A 269 6.70 -5.66 45.08
#